data_67870287cb0efa1138bd6d95e9cde03e
#
_entry.id   67870287cb0efa1138bd6d95e9cde03e
#
_cell.length_a   1.000
_cell.length_b   1.000
_cell.length_c   1.000
_cell.angle_alpha   90.00
_cell.angle_beta   90.00
_cell.angle_gamma   90.00
#
_symmetry.space_group_name_H-M   'P 1'
#
loop_
_entity.id
_entity.type
_entity.pdbx_description
1 polymer ?
#
loop_
_entity_poly.entity_id
_entity_poly.type
_entity_poly.pdbx_seq_one_letter_code
_entity_poly.pdbx_strand_id
1 'polypeptide(L)'
;MIDKGKKMSDKLSVLKDYFGHDSFRDGQEQIVDALLDGRDALCIMPTGAGKSMCYQIPALLFDGVTIVVSPLISLMKDQVGSLVQSGVPAAYINSSLSYPQFLRVLSNVEHGKYKIIYVAPERLLTDGFLDTCKKIKISMVAVDEAHCVSQWGQDFRPSYLKIISFVESLANRPIVGAFTATATNDVKEDIKKILRLENPFEITTGFDRPNLFFGVIKSSSKDEKLIDLIRERGDRSGIVYCATRKNVESVCELLCDNGFSAARYHAGLDEYERRKNQEDFVFDRKNIMVATNAFGMGIDKSNVTYVIHYNMPKNIESYYQEAGRAGRDGGEADCILLYSPKDVRLNRFMIENSEGNDELTIEENEQIRERDFERLKYMTFYSTTNDCLRGFILRYFGGEKKAYCGKCSNCLSVHRLVDVTIDAQKIMSCIARTGQRYGKTVICDVLKGSKSEKILKAELNNQSTYGIMKEVTARHIFGTIDFLAEREYISSDNETEVLKLLPKSRNVLFGRERLVMKKVENSEKVVKMHRPEVPVNSDLLDALKALRKGIASKKSVPAYVIFTDATLIDMCKKCPETPDEMLEVSGVGRTKLEKFGKQFLEEIAKFR
;
A
#
# COMPACT_ATOMS: atom_id res chain seq x y z
N MET A 1 35.27 -14.63 -16.81
CA MET A 1 35.16 -13.77 -15.62
C MET A 1 35.05 -12.32 -16.09
N ILE A 2 33.82 -11.78 -16.21
CA ILE A 2 33.62 -10.36 -16.55
C ILE A 2 33.96 -9.56 -15.29
N ASP A 3 34.83 -8.59 -15.47
CA ASP A 3 35.45 -7.78 -14.43
C ASP A 3 34.39 -7.16 -13.48
N LYS A 4 34.34 -7.64 -12.23
CA LYS A 4 33.39 -7.16 -11.20
C LYS A 4 33.51 -5.65 -10.94
N GLY A 5 34.71 -5.08 -11.14
CA GLY A 5 34.95 -3.65 -10.98
C GLY A 5 34.30 -2.77 -12.04
N LYS A 6 34.23 -3.25 -13.28
CA LYS A 6 33.61 -2.52 -14.40
C LYS A 6 32.08 -2.53 -14.31
N LYS A 7 31.47 -3.65 -13.86
CA LYS A 7 30.03 -3.73 -13.60
C LYS A 7 29.57 -2.82 -12.45
N MET A 8 30.41 -2.62 -11.43
CA MET A 8 30.05 -1.82 -10.26
C MET A 8 30.03 -0.32 -10.56
N SER A 9 30.98 0.19 -11.38
CA SER A 9 30.96 1.57 -11.85
C SER A 9 29.76 1.86 -12.77
N ASP A 10 29.35 0.90 -13.59
CA ASP A 10 28.27 1.09 -14.56
C ASP A 10 26.89 1.22 -13.90
N LYS A 11 26.54 0.42 -12.87
CA LYS A 11 25.21 0.50 -12.21
C LYS A 11 25.02 1.80 -11.42
N LEU A 12 26.06 2.30 -10.74
CA LEU A 12 26.02 3.57 -10.04
C LEU A 12 25.98 4.76 -11.02
N SER A 13 26.70 4.67 -12.12
CA SER A 13 26.64 5.67 -13.20
C SER A 13 25.21 5.74 -13.78
N VAL A 14 24.59 4.61 -14.09
CA VAL A 14 23.20 4.56 -14.57
C VAL A 14 22.23 5.14 -13.55
N LEU A 15 22.40 4.79 -12.27
CA LEU A 15 21.58 5.32 -11.17
C LEU A 15 21.70 6.85 -11.08
N LYS A 16 22.92 7.40 -11.19
CA LYS A 16 23.16 8.84 -11.14
C LYS A 16 22.66 9.56 -12.39
N ASP A 17 23.06 9.07 -13.58
CA ASP A 17 22.85 9.78 -14.84
C ASP A 17 21.37 9.85 -15.24
N TYR A 18 20.61 8.76 -15.05
CA TYR A 18 19.19 8.69 -15.44
C TYR A 18 18.23 9.06 -14.31
N PHE A 19 18.56 8.71 -13.06
CA PHE A 19 17.62 8.83 -11.93
C PHE A 19 18.06 9.87 -10.89
N GLY A 20 19.31 10.35 -10.92
CA GLY A 20 19.81 11.43 -10.04
C GLY A 20 20.01 10.99 -8.60
N HIS A 21 20.37 9.73 -8.36
CA HIS A 21 20.68 9.19 -7.04
C HIS A 21 22.13 8.74 -6.95
N ASP A 22 22.82 9.07 -5.86
CA ASP A 22 24.23 8.74 -5.64
C ASP A 22 24.44 7.34 -5.06
N SER A 23 23.40 6.77 -4.44
CA SER A 23 23.47 5.46 -3.81
C SER A 23 22.14 4.72 -3.91
N PHE A 24 22.23 3.41 -3.89
CA PHE A 24 21.06 2.54 -3.77
C PHE A 24 20.45 2.64 -2.38
N ARG A 25 19.13 2.44 -2.31
CA ARG A 25 18.43 2.21 -1.06
C ARG A 25 18.67 0.77 -0.59
N ASP A 26 18.35 0.52 0.70
CA ASP A 26 18.50 -0.79 1.30
C ASP A 26 17.84 -1.91 0.45
N GLY A 27 18.63 -2.95 0.18
CA GLY A 27 18.23 -4.10 -0.62
C GLY A 27 18.20 -3.92 -2.14
N GLN A 28 18.22 -2.68 -2.68
CA GLN A 28 18.16 -2.46 -4.13
C GLN A 28 19.41 -2.97 -4.84
N GLU A 29 20.60 -2.66 -4.29
CA GLU A 29 21.87 -3.03 -4.90
C GLU A 29 22.02 -4.55 -5.02
N GLN A 30 21.65 -5.27 -3.99
CA GLN A 30 21.72 -6.74 -3.94
C GLN A 30 20.86 -7.41 -5.01
N ILE A 31 19.65 -6.88 -5.24
CA ILE A 31 18.75 -7.37 -6.32
C ILE A 31 19.33 -7.04 -7.69
N VAL A 32 19.82 -5.81 -7.88
CA VAL A 32 20.44 -5.39 -9.15
C VAL A 32 21.61 -6.30 -9.49
N ASP A 33 22.48 -6.61 -8.51
CA ASP A 33 23.64 -7.49 -8.70
C ASP A 33 23.19 -8.92 -9.04
N ALA A 34 22.21 -9.47 -8.32
CA ALA A 34 21.71 -10.81 -8.60
C ALA A 34 21.17 -10.95 -10.03
N LEU A 35 20.39 -9.97 -10.50
CA LEU A 35 19.88 -9.94 -11.86
C LEU A 35 21.01 -9.77 -12.90
N LEU A 36 21.99 -8.91 -12.65
CA LEU A 36 23.15 -8.72 -13.55
C LEU A 36 24.05 -9.94 -13.60
N ASP A 37 24.06 -10.76 -12.53
CA ASP A 37 24.76 -12.05 -12.49
C ASP A 37 23.97 -13.20 -13.16
N GLY A 38 22.82 -12.89 -13.74
CA GLY A 38 21.99 -13.86 -14.49
C GLY A 38 21.11 -14.74 -13.60
N ARG A 39 20.88 -14.38 -12.35
CA ARG A 39 20.01 -15.12 -11.43
C ARG A 39 18.59 -14.59 -11.47
N ASP A 40 17.61 -15.46 -11.35
CA ASP A 40 16.24 -15.07 -11.06
C ASP A 40 16.17 -14.37 -9.69
N ALA A 41 15.14 -13.54 -9.50
CA ALA A 41 15.01 -12.80 -8.25
C ALA A 41 13.56 -12.71 -7.77
N LEU A 42 13.36 -12.80 -6.44
CA LEU A 42 12.12 -12.48 -5.76
C LEU A 42 12.35 -11.31 -4.81
N CYS A 43 11.76 -10.18 -5.14
CA CYS A 43 11.93 -8.92 -4.43
C CYS A 43 10.63 -8.48 -3.76
N ILE A 44 10.63 -8.42 -2.43
CA ILE A 44 9.51 -7.90 -1.63
C ILE A 44 9.96 -6.63 -0.95
N MET A 45 9.48 -5.51 -1.48
CA MET A 45 9.81 -4.17 -1.01
C MET A 45 8.55 -3.32 -0.86
N PRO A 46 8.39 -2.55 0.22
CA PRO A 46 7.21 -1.72 0.43
C PRO A 46 7.00 -0.71 -0.70
N THR A 47 5.77 -0.25 -0.87
CA THR A 47 5.45 0.85 -1.78
C THR A 47 6.29 2.08 -1.45
N GLY A 48 6.91 2.70 -2.46
CA GLY A 48 7.82 3.85 -2.27
C GLY A 48 9.27 3.51 -1.92
N ALA A 49 9.62 2.22 -1.74
CA ALA A 49 11.03 1.81 -1.54
C ALA A 49 11.85 1.83 -2.85
N GLY A 50 11.22 2.09 -4.00
CA GLY A 50 11.91 2.17 -5.29
C GLY A 50 12.08 0.81 -5.98
N LYS A 51 11.10 -0.10 -5.86
CA LYS A 51 11.08 -1.41 -6.54
C LYS A 51 11.40 -1.32 -8.04
N SER A 52 10.86 -0.31 -8.72
CA SER A 52 11.05 -0.15 -10.17
C SER A 52 12.52 0.00 -10.55
N MET A 53 13.34 0.65 -9.72
CA MET A 53 14.79 0.78 -9.94
C MET A 53 15.50 -0.56 -10.00
N CYS A 54 15.01 -1.55 -9.23
CA CYS A 54 15.62 -2.88 -9.15
C CYS A 54 15.60 -3.63 -10.48
N TYR A 55 14.63 -3.36 -11.37
CA TYR A 55 14.59 -3.93 -12.72
C TYR A 55 14.92 -2.91 -13.83
N GLN A 56 14.72 -1.62 -13.60
CA GLN A 56 15.02 -0.59 -14.61
C GLN A 56 16.53 -0.41 -14.82
N ILE A 57 17.33 -0.47 -13.76
CA ILE A 57 18.78 -0.34 -13.84
C ILE A 57 19.41 -1.53 -14.58
N PRO A 58 19.13 -2.80 -14.22
CA PRO A 58 19.61 -3.93 -15.01
C PRO A 58 19.16 -3.88 -16.48
N ALA A 59 17.90 -3.45 -16.72
CA ALA A 59 17.38 -3.32 -18.09
C ALA A 59 18.20 -2.40 -18.98
N LEU A 60 18.78 -1.34 -18.41
CA LEU A 60 19.66 -0.41 -19.16
C LEU A 60 21.06 -0.99 -19.42
N LEU A 61 21.49 -1.90 -18.57
CA LEU A 61 22.82 -2.54 -18.65
C LEU A 61 22.82 -3.82 -19.49
N PHE A 62 21.67 -4.45 -19.70
CA PHE A 62 21.55 -5.63 -20.56
C PHE A 62 21.63 -5.27 -22.04
N ASP A 63 22.19 -6.18 -22.85
CA ASP A 63 22.25 -6.01 -24.31
C ASP A 63 20.87 -6.08 -24.97
N GLY A 64 19.98 -6.98 -24.47
CA GLY A 64 18.64 -7.18 -25.01
C GLY A 64 17.58 -6.29 -24.38
N VAL A 65 16.32 -6.58 -24.70
CA VAL A 65 15.13 -5.88 -24.20
C VAL A 65 14.69 -6.50 -22.88
N THR A 66 14.20 -5.67 -21.97
CA THR A 66 13.48 -6.10 -20.77
C THR A 66 11.97 -5.94 -20.95
N ILE A 67 11.22 -7.03 -20.77
CA ILE A 67 9.76 -7.02 -20.73
C ILE A 67 9.31 -6.86 -19.28
N VAL A 68 8.51 -5.83 -19.00
CA VAL A 68 7.92 -5.62 -17.68
C VAL A 68 6.42 -5.94 -17.75
N VAL A 69 6.01 -7.02 -17.11
CA VAL A 69 4.59 -7.39 -17.02
C VAL A 69 3.96 -6.60 -15.88
N SER A 70 2.94 -5.81 -16.17
CA SER A 70 2.25 -4.97 -15.18
C SER A 70 0.73 -5.05 -15.36
N PRO A 71 -0.05 -5.06 -14.25
CA PRO A 71 -1.49 -5.33 -14.32
C PRO A 71 -2.34 -4.12 -14.76
N LEU A 72 -1.74 -2.93 -14.92
CA LEU A 72 -2.49 -1.68 -14.98
C LEU A 72 -2.01 -0.74 -16.06
N ILE A 73 -2.95 -0.35 -16.92
CA ILE A 73 -2.72 0.56 -18.03
C ILE A 73 -2.21 1.94 -17.58
N SER A 74 -2.79 2.49 -16.53
CA SER A 74 -2.39 3.79 -15.97
C SER A 74 -0.95 3.76 -15.45
N LEU A 75 -0.59 2.73 -14.67
CA LEU A 75 0.77 2.56 -14.15
C LEU A 75 1.80 2.45 -15.26
N MET A 76 1.50 1.68 -16.31
CA MET A 76 2.40 1.56 -17.47
C MET A 76 2.64 2.92 -18.14
N LYS A 77 1.59 3.73 -18.32
CA LYS A 77 1.69 5.06 -18.93
C LYS A 77 2.55 6.01 -18.09
N ASP A 78 2.33 6.01 -16.76
CA ASP A 78 3.08 6.87 -15.84
C ASP A 78 4.55 6.45 -15.75
N GLN A 79 4.83 5.14 -15.64
CA GLN A 79 6.20 4.61 -15.62
C GLN A 79 6.94 4.90 -16.92
N VAL A 80 6.35 4.63 -18.07
CA VAL A 80 6.95 4.92 -19.38
C VAL A 80 7.14 6.42 -19.58
N GLY A 81 6.17 7.25 -19.18
CA GLY A 81 6.29 8.70 -19.22
C GLY A 81 7.48 9.22 -18.40
N SER A 82 7.66 8.71 -17.18
CA SER A 82 8.79 9.04 -16.31
C SER A 82 10.13 8.59 -16.90
N LEU A 83 10.21 7.37 -17.44
CA LEU A 83 11.41 6.84 -18.08
C LEU A 83 11.83 7.67 -19.30
N VAL A 84 10.89 8.00 -20.19
CA VAL A 84 11.16 8.83 -21.36
C VAL A 84 11.62 10.24 -20.97
N GLN A 85 11.05 10.84 -19.93
CA GLN A 85 11.52 12.12 -19.41
C GLN A 85 12.96 12.04 -18.85
N SER A 86 13.30 10.91 -18.23
CA SER A 86 14.67 10.63 -17.75
C SER A 86 15.64 10.23 -18.87
N GLY A 87 15.20 10.16 -20.14
CA GLY A 87 16.03 9.81 -21.29
C GLY A 87 16.13 8.30 -21.56
N VAL A 88 15.33 7.48 -20.89
CA VAL A 88 15.30 6.02 -21.10
C VAL A 88 14.33 5.65 -22.22
N PRO A 89 14.79 4.91 -23.27
CA PRO A 89 13.92 4.45 -24.35
C PRO A 89 12.96 3.36 -23.85
N ALA A 90 11.69 3.72 -23.63
CA ALA A 90 10.67 2.81 -23.15
C ALA A 90 9.36 2.95 -23.92
N ALA A 91 8.56 1.87 -23.94
CA ALA A 91 7.22 1.84 -24.53
C ALA A 91 6.27 0.99 -23.67
N TYR A 92 4.96 1.06 -23.96
CA TYR A 92 3.98 0.16 -23.38
C TYR A 92 3.10 -0.50 -24.45
N ILE A 93 2.59 -1.70 -24.14
CA ILE A 93 1.68 -2.47 -24.97
C ILE A 93 0.50 -2.94 -24.12
N ASN A 94 -0.68 -2.35 -24.34
CA ASN A 94 -1.91 -2.68 -23.62
C ASN A 94 -3.15 -2.45 -24.52
N SER A 95 -4.35 -2.59 -23.97
CA SER A 95 -5.61 -2.46 -24.71
C SER A 95 -5.95 -1.02 -25.13
N SER A 96 -5.27 0.00 -24.60
CA SER A 96 -5.54 1.40 -24.97
C SER A 96 -4.87 1.83 -26.28
N LEU A 97 -3.99 1.00 -26.86
CA LEU A 97 -3.37 1.29 -28.15
C LEU A 97 -4.31 0.94 -29.30
N SER A 98 -4.45 1.85 -30.27
CA SER A 98 -5.07 1.52 -31.55
C SER A 98 -4.18 0.53 -32.33
N TYR A 99 -4.77 -0.23 -33.26
CA TYR A 99 -4.04 -1.21 -34.02
C TYR A 99 -2.82 -0.62 -34.80
N PRO A 100 -2.91 0.56 -35.45
CA PRO A 100 -1.73 1.20 -36.05
C PRO A 100 -0.65 1.58 -35.05
N GLN A 101 -1.04 2.04 -33.83
CA GLN A 101 -0.08 2.34 -32.76
C GLN A 101 0.63 1.07 -32.27
N PHE A 102 -0.12 -0.02 -32.10
CA PHE A 102 0.42 -1.32 -31.72
C PHE A 102 1.47 -1.80 -32.73
N LEU A 103 1.14 -1.81 -34.02
CA LEU A 103 2.09 -2.20 -35.09
C LEU A 103 3.35 -1.32 -35.11
N ARG A 104 3.19 0.00 -34.90
CA ARG A 104 4.33 0.92 -34.83
C ARG A 104 5.25 0.59 -33.65
N VAL A 105 4.67 0.25 -32.50
CA VAL A 105 5.47 -0.15 -31.33
C VAL A 105 6.22 -1.44 -31.64
N LEU A 106 5.58 -2.47 -32.20
CA LEU A 106 6.22 -3.73 -32.57
C LEU A 106 7.38 -3.52 -33.56
N SER A 107 7.17 -2.73 -34.63
CA SER A 107 8.23 -2.38 -35.57
C SER A 107 9.42 -1.69 -34.89
N ASN A 108 9.16 -0.75 -33.98
CA ASN A 108 10.23 -0.08 -33.23
C ASN A 108 10.99 -1.05 -32.28
N VAL A 109 10.28 -2.04 -31.73
CA VAL A 109 10.88 -3.12 -30.92
C VAL A 109 11.86 -3.95 -31.74
N GLU A 110 11.43 -4.41 -32.94
CA GLU A 110 12.27 -5.18 -33.87
C GLU A 110 13.53 -4.41 -34.30
N HIS A 111 13.43 -3.07 -34.40
CA HIS A 111 14.56 -2.20 -34.73
C HIS A 111 15.40 -1.78 -33.50
N GLY A 112 15.18 -2.37 -32.34
CA GLY A 112 15.97 -2.13 -31.13
C GLY A 112 15.86 -0.73 -30.53
N LYS A 113 14.75 -0.01 -30.77
CA LYS A 113 14.56 1.36 -30.28
C LYS A 113 14.21 1.46 -28.81
N TYR A 114 13.88 0.37 -28.15
CA TYR A 114 13.47 0.36 -26.77
C TYR A 114 14.32 -0.59 -25.92
N LYS A 115 14.63 -0.18 -24.70
CA LYS A 115 15.29 -1.00 -23.68
C LYS A 115 14.29 -1.67 -22.74
N ILE A 116 13.16 -0.99 -22.48
CA ILE A 116 12.13 -1.45 -21.55
C ILE A 116 10.77 -1.37 -22.24
N ILE A 117 10.01 -2.47 -22.16
CA ILE A 117 8.66 -2.55 -22.71
C ILE A 117 7.72 -3.04 -21.62
N TYR A 118 6.79 -2.18 -21.20
CA TYR A 118 5.70 -2.55 -20.29
C TYR A 118 4.58 -3.24 -21.06
N VAL A 119 4.14 -4.41 -20.61
CA VAL A 119 3.15 -5.22 -21.31
C VAL A 119 2.05 -5.65 -20.34
N ALA A 120 0.79 -5.49 -20.77
CA ALA A 120 -0.34 -6.09 -20.06
C ALA A 120 -0.32 -7.62 -20.21
N PRO A 121 -0.58 -8.40 -19.15
CA PRO A 121 -0.47 -9.86 -19.18
C PRO A 121 -1.33 -10.51 -20.27
N GLU A 122 -2.48 -9.90 -20.62
CA GLU A 122 -3.38 -10.36 -21.67
C GLU A 122 -2.76 -10.27 -23.09
N ARG A 123 -1.72 -9.44 -23.26
CA ARG A 123 -1.04 -9.23 -24.55
C ARG A 123 0.12 -10.18 -24.78
N LEU A 124 0.63 -10.86 -23.75
CA LEU A 124 1.85 -11.67 -23.82
C LEU A 124 1.79 -12.78 -24.89
N LEU A 125 0.65 -13.46 -25.00
CA LEU A 125 0.44 -14.58 -25.91
C LEU A 125 -0.33 -14.19 -27.19
N THR A 126 -0.46 -12.89 -27.49
CA THR A 126 -1.05 -12.45 -28.77
C THR A 126 -0.03 -12.67 -29.89
N ASP A 127 -0.48 -13.21 -31.01
CA ASP A 127 0.38 -13.65 -32.12
C ASP A 127 1.40 -12.57 -32.57
N GLY A 128 0.95 -11.35 -32.81
CA GLY A 128 1.86 -10.28 -33.25
C GLY A 128 2.94 -9.89 -32.23
N PHE A 129 2.62 -9.92 -30.92
CA PHE A 129 3.61 -9.63 -29.89
C PHE A 129 4.57 -10.80 -29.68
N LEU A 130 4.04 -12.03 -29.60
CA LEU A 130 4.85 -13.23 -29.41
C LEU A 130 5.83 -13.45 -30.56
N ASP A 131 5.37 -13.25 -31.79
CA ASP A 131 6.23 -13.37 -32.99
C ASP A 131 7.35 -12.33 -33.02
N THR A 132 7.07 -11.10 -32.58
CA THR A 132 8.10 -10.07 -32.41
C THR A 132 9.11 -10.47 -31.32
N CYS A 133 8.62 -10.99 -30.17
CA CYS A 133 9.49 -11.41 -29.09
C CYS A 133 10.41 -12.58 -29.46
N LYS A 134 9.98 -13.50 -30.36
CA LYS A 134 10.82 -14.59 -30.87
C LYS A 134 11.96 -14.14 -31.77
N LYS A 135 11.86 -12.95 -32.36
CA LYS A 135 12.87 -12.40 -33.28
C LYS A 135 13.96 -11.57 -32.59
N ILE A 136 13.73 -11.18 -31.35
CA ILE A 136 14.62 -10.28 -30.59
C ILE A 136 15.23 -10.99 -29.39
N LYS A 137 16.34 -10.43 -28.87
CA LYS A 137 16.93 -10.88 -27.59
C LYS A 137 16.15 -10.28 -26.43
N ILE A 138 15.46 -11.10 -25.66
CA ILE A 138 14.87 -10.72 -24.38
C ILE A 138 15.84 -11.13 -23.28
N SER A 139 16.36 -10.17 -22.53
CA SER A 139 17.33 -10.42 -21.47
C SER A 139 16.65 -10.71 -20.14
N MET A 140 15.51 -10.07 -19.88
CA MET A 140 14.79 -10.20 -18.59
C MET A 140 13.29 -10.05 -18.80
N VAL A 141 12.52 -10.81 -18.01
CA VAL A 141 11.09 -10.59 -17.76
C VAL A 141 10.91 -10.18 -16.30
N ALA A 142 10.53 -8.94 -16.08
CA ALA A 142 10.21 -8.42 -14.77
C ALA A 142 8.70 -8.49 -14.53
N VAL A 143 8.27 -9.18 -13.50
CA VAL A 143 6.86 -9.32 -13.11
C VAL A 143 6.57 -8.33 -11.99
N ASP A 144 5.95 -7.20 -12.33
CA ASP A 144 5.51 -6.22 -11.34
C ASP A 144 4.18 -6.65 -10.71
N GLU A 145 3.96 -6.27 -9.45
CA GLU A 145 2.85 -6.75 -8.61
C GLU A 145 2.71 -8.29 -8.66
N ALA A 146 3.83 -8.99 -8.50
CA ALA A 146 3.91 -10.46 -8.65
C ALA A 146 2.95 -11.24 -7.74
N HIS A 147 2.42 -10.63 -6.66
CA HIS A 147 1.37 -11.24 -5.83
C HIS A 147 0.09 -11.56 -6.61
N CYS A 148 -0.11 -10.94 -7.79
CA CYS A 148 -1.25 -11.23 -8.67
C CYS A 148 -1.22 -12.64 -9.28
N VAL A 149 -0.09 -13.36 -9.25
CA VAL A 149 -0.03 -14.76 -9.73
C VAL A 149 -0.67 -15.74 -8.75
N SER A 150 -0.71 -15.39 -7.47
CA SER A 150 -1.15 -16.28 -6.40
C SER A 150 -2.63 -16.11 -6.11
N GLN A 151 -3.38 -17.21 -6.09
CA GLN A 151 -4.77 -17.24 -5.63
C GLN A 151 -4.89 -16.79 -4.16
N TRP A 152 -3.80 -16.88 -3.43
CA TRP A 152 -3.66 -16.43 -2.05
C TRP A 152 -3.25 -14.96 -1.94
N GLY A 153 -2.99 -14.30 -3.07
CA GLY A 153 -2.72 -12.86 -3.14
C GLY A 153 -3.99 -12.03 -2.89
N GLN A 154 -3.83 -10.75 -2.62
CA GLN A 154 -4.95 -9.83 -2.39
C GLN A 154 -5.69 -9.42 -3.68
N ASP A 155 -5.07 -9.62 -4.85
CA ASP A 155 -5.57 -9.22 -6.18
C ASP A 155 -5.15 -10.28 -7.20
N PHE A 156 -5.68 -11.51 -7.04
CA PHE A 156 -5.41 -12.60 -7.98
C PHE A 156 -5.92 -12.25 -9.39
N ARG A 157 -5.08 -12.49 -10.40
CA ARG A 157 -5.41 -12.27 -11.81
C ARG A 157 -5.05 -13.48 -12.65
N PRO A 158 -6.03 -14.23 -13.17
CA PRO A 158 -5.79 -15.42 -14.01
C PRO A 158 -4.85 -15.15 -15.20
N SER A 159 -4.90 -13.94 -15.78
CA SER A 159 -4.02 -13.55 -16.87
C SER A 159 -2.52 -13.58 -16.51
N TYR A 160 -2.16 -13.48 -15.22
CA TYR A 160 -0.78 -13.60 -14.76
C TYR A 160 -0.23 -15.04 -14.87
N LEU A 161 -1.09 -16.06 -14.88
CA LEU A 161 -0.68 -17.44 -15.10
C LEU A 161 -0.11 -17.65 -16.53
N LYS A 162 -0.43 -16.75 -17.47
CA LYS A 162 0.10 -16.79 -18.83
C LYS A 162 1.58 -16.36 -18.94
N ILE A 163 2.14 -15.74 -17.89
CA ILE A 163 3.52 -15.25 -17.88
C ILE A 163 4.51 -16.39 -18.08
N ILE A 164 4.33 -17.51 -17.37
CA ILE A 164 5.25 -18.64 -17.51
C ILE A 164 5.17 -19.28 -18.90
N SER A 165 3.96 -19.40 -19.47
CA SER A 165 3.79 -19.92 -20.83
C SER A 165 4.48 -19.02 -21.86
N PHE A 166 4.46 -17.69 -21.64
CA PHE A 166 5.21 -16.75 -22.46
C PHE A 166 6.73 -16.98 -22.35
N VAL A 167 7.25 -17.06 -21.12
CA VAL A 167 8.69 -17.30 -20.87
C VAL A 167 9.15 -18.59 -21.53
N GLU A 168 8.37 -19.68 -21.42
CA GLU A 168 8.69 -20.98 -22.01
C GLU A 168 8.58 -21.02 -23.54
N SER A 169 7.82 -20.10 -24.15
CA SER A 169 7.69 -19.99 -25.61
C SER A 169 8.88 -19.31 -26.29
N LEU A 170 9.78 -18.69 -25.51
CA LEU A 170 10.96 -18.00 -26.02
C LEU A 170 12.09 -18.99 -26.29
N ALA A 171 12.88 -18.72 -27.35
CA ALA A 171 13.99 -19.59 -27.76
C ALA A 171 15.07 -19.74 -26.67
N ASN A 172 15.30 -18.69 -25.88
CA ASN A 172 16.19 -18.70 -24.73
C ASN A 172 15.43 -18.17 -23.53
N ARG A 173 15.46 -18.90 -22.41
CA ARG A 173 14.83 -18.47 -21.18
C ARG A 173 15.49 -17.18 -20.67
N PRO A 174 14.74 -16.06 -20.56
CA PRO A 174 15.26 -14.84 -19.96
C PRO A 174 15.36 -14.98 -18.44
N ILE A 175 16.09 -14.08 -17.80
CA ILE A 175 16.07 -13.92 -16.34
C ILE A 175 14.66 -13.50 -15.93
N VAL A 176 14.12 -14.10 -14.87
CA VAL A 176 12.79 -13.76 -14.34
C VAL A 176 12.94 -13.06 -12.98
N GLY A 177 12.50 -11.81 -12.93
CA GLY A 177 12.45 -11.03 -11.68
C GLY A 177 11.01 -10.82 -11.24
N ALA A 178 10.65 -11.27 -10.04
CA ALA A 178 9.34 -11.08 -9.44
C ALA A 178 9.39 -9.98 -8.37
N PHE A 179 8.53 -8.95 -8.49
CA PHE A 179 8.53 -7.76 -7.64
C PHE A 179 7.14 -7.52 -7.06
N THR A 180 7.06 -7.36 -5.74
CA THR A 180 5.79 -7.03 -5.06
C THR A 180 6.01 -6.18 -3.82
N ALA A 181 4.97 -5.44 -3.41
CA ALA A 181 5.00 -4.66 -2.18
C ALA A 181 4.61 -5.49 -0.95
N THR A 182 3.78 -6.49 -1.14
CA THR A 182 3.14 -7.26 -0.07
C THR A 182 3.12 -8.73 -0.45
N ALA A 183 3.68 -9.58 0.39
CA ALA A 183 3.55 -11.03 0.26
C ALA A 183 3.70 -11.69 1.64
N THR A 184 2.75 -12.54 1.98
CA THR A 184 2.89 -13.50 3.08
C THR A 184 3.82 -14.63 2.66
N ASN A 185 4.22 -15.48 3.59
CA ASN A 185 5.10 -16.62 3.25
C ASN A 185 4.45 -17.57 2.21
N ASP A 186 3.14 -17.81 2.32
CA ASP A 186 2.41 -18.64 1.36
C ASP A 186 2.43 -18.03 -0.05
N VAL A 187 2.20 -16.73 -0.14
CA VAL A 187 2.25 -15.99 -1.42
C VAL A 187 3.66 -16.02 -2.02
N LYS A 188 4.72 -15.97 -1.20
CA LYS A 188 6.12 -16.10 -1.67
C LYS A 188 6.37 -17.45 -2.32
N GLU A 189 5.97 -18.52 -1.66
CA GLU A 189 6.16 -19.87 -2.19
C GLU A 189 5.37 -20.08 -3.49
N ASP A 190 4.15 -19.54 -3.57
CA ASP A 190 3.34 -19.59 -4.78
C ASP A 190 4.01 -18.84 -5.93
N ILE A 191 4.50 -17.60 -5.69
CA ILE A 191 5.21 -16.83 -6.73
C ILE A 191 6.37 -17.63 -7.30
N LYS A 192 7.20 -18.24 -6.44
CA LYS A 192 8.34 -19.05 -6.87
C LYS A 192 7.90 -20.24 -7.72
N LYS A 193 6.87 -20.96 -7.26
CA LYS A 193 6.34 -22.16 -7.92
C LYS A 193 5.67 -21.83 -9.25
N ILE A 194 4.77 -20.86 -9.28
CA ILE A 194 3.95 -20.53 -10.47
C ILE A 194 4.81 -19.89 -11.55
N LEU A 195 5.72 -18.98 -11.20
CA LEU A 195 6.65 -18.36 -12.15
C LEU A 195 7.87 -19.24 -12.45
N ARG A 196 7.96 -20.43 -11.84
CA ARG A 196 9.07 -21.38 -12.00
C ARG A 196 10.44 -20.71 -11.89
N LEU A 197 10.62 -19.92 -10.81
CA LEU A 197 11.88 -19.23 -10.57
C LEU A 197 13.00 -20.23 -10.30
N GLU A 198 14.13 -20.10 -11.02
CA GLU A 198 15.28 -21.01 -10.92
C GLU A 198 16.30 -20.49 -9.92
N ASN A 199 16.41 -21.12 -8.74
CA ASN A 199 17.33 -20.74 -7.68
C ASN A 199 17.36 -19.21 -7.42
N PRO A 200 16.20 -18.59 -7.15
CA PRO A 200 16.09 -17.14 -7.12
C PRO A 200 16.89 -16.53 -5.97
N PHE A 201 17.43 -15.34 -6.20
CA PHE A 201 17.86 -14.49 -5.10
C PHE A 201 16.62 -13.89 -4.43
N GLU A 202 16.42 -14.16 -3.16
CA GLU A 202 15.26 -13.68 -2.41
C GLU A 202 15.67 -12.55 -1.47
N ILE A 203 14.94 -11.44 -1.52
CA ILE A 203 15.08 -10.37 -0.54
C ILE A 203 13.72 -9.86 -0.10
N THR A 204 13.58 -9.66 1.20
CA THR A 204 12.48 -8.92 1.80
C THR A 204 13.10 -7.77 2.58
N THR A 205 13.00 -6.55 2.03
CA THR A 205 13.34 -5.37 2.81
C THR A 205 12.23 -5.10 3.81
N GLY A 206 12.57 -4.52 4.94
CA GLY A 206 11.57 -4.31 5.99
C GLY A 206 10.36 -3.50 5.51
N PHE A 207 9.19 -3.84 6.04
CA PHE A 207 7.92 -3.12 5.76
C PHE A 207 7.82 -1.78 6.52
N ASP A 208 8.88 -1.34 7.18
CA ASP A 208 8.86 -0.09 7.94
C ASP A 208 8.96 1.13 7.03
N ARG A 209 8.02 2.04 7.19
CA ARG A 209 7.98 3.35 6.55
C ARG A 209 8.06 4.42 7.63
N PRO A 210 9.25 4.80 8.11
CA PRO A 210 9.44 5.69 9.26
C PRO A 210 8.84 7.09 9.04
N ASN A 211 8.71 7.52 7.80
CA ASN A 211 8.10 8.79 7.42
C ASN A 211 6.56 8.82 7.51
N LEU A 212 5.89 7.66 7.64
CA LEU A 212 4.44 7.63 7.74
C LEU A 212 3.98 7.68 9.20
N PHE A 213 3.01 8.52 9.50
CA PHE A 213 2.24 8.48 10.73
C PHE A 213 1.02 7.60 10.53
N PHE A 214 0.77 6.67 11.45
CA PHE A 214 -0.43 5.83 11.44
C PHE A 214 -1.37 6.24 12.56
N GLY A 215 -2.63 6.54 12.23
CA GLY A 215 -3.64 6.92 13.20
C GLY A 215 -4.96 6.19 12.98
N VAL A 216 -5.61 5.76 14.06
CA VAL A 216 -6.97 5.25 14.05
C VAL A 216 -7.83 6.15 14.94
N ILE A 217 -8.89 6.70 14.35
CA ILE A 217 -9.83 7.59 15.02
C ILE A 217 -11.20 6.90 15.07
N LYS A 218 -11.71 6.70 16.28
CA LYS A 218 -13.06 6.19 16.55
C LYS A 218 -13.99 7.38 16.75
N SER A 219 -14.81 7.74 15.75
CA SER A 219 -15.73 8.87 15.83
C SER A 219 -17.18 8.45 15.62
N SER A 220 -18.09 9.12 16.31
CA SER A 220 -19.54 9.01 16.08
C SER A 220 -19.97 9.71 14.80
N SER A 221 -19.32 10.83 14.44
CA SER A 221 -19.50 11.55 13.19
C SER A 221 -18.21 11.51 12.38
N LYS A 222 -18.18 10.71 11.30
CA LYS A 222 -17.03 10.63 10.40
C LYS A 222 -16.91 11.87 9.52
N ASP A 223 -18.03 12.47 9.14
CA ASP A 223 -18.11 13.62 8.25
C ASP A 223 -17.44 14.84 8.86
N GLU A 224 -17.86 15.22 10.08
CA GLU A 224 -17.25 16.32 10.81
C GLU A 224 -15.75 16.10 11.00
N LYS A 225 -15.38 14.87 11.40
CA LYS A 225 -13.98 14.54 11.64
C LYS A 225 -13.13 14.57 10.37
N LEU A 226 -13.68 14.16 9.23
CA LEU A 226 -13.02 14.27 7.93
C LEU A 226 -12.77 15.73 7.56
N ILE A 227 -13.80 16.59 7.70
CA ILE A 227 -13.69 18.03 7.43
C ILE A 227 -12.59 18.66 8.28
N ASP A 228 -12.55 18.37 9.59
CA ASP A 228 -11.53 18.90 10.49
C ASP A 228 -10.12 18.45 10.06
N LEU A 229 -9.96 17.16 9.78
CA LEU A 229 -8.68 16.60 9.35
C LEU A 229 -8.17 17.23 8.05
N ILE A 230 -9.06 17.48 7.08
CA ILE A 230 -8.67 18.09 5.80
C ILE A 230 -8.36 19.58 6.02
N ARG A 231 -9.16 20.30 6.82
CA ARG A 231 -8.92 21.71 7.14
C ARG A 231 -7.56 21.94 7.80
N GLU A 232 -7.14 21.07 8.71
CA GLU A 232 -5.81 21.11 9.33
C GLU A 232 -4.66 20.92 8.32
N ARG A 233 -4.94 20.35 7.14
CA ARG A 233 -3.95 20.07 6.10
C ARG A 233 -3.88 21.12 5.00
N GLY A 234 -4.84 22.03 4.95
CA GLY A 234 -4.90 23.11 3.97
C GLY A 234 -4.90 22.60 2.53
N ASP A 235 -4.14 23.27 1.66
CA ASP A 235 -4.07 22.95 0.23
C ASP A 235 -3.17 21.76 -0.14
N ARG A 236 -2.77 20.94 0.84
CA ARG A 236 -1.92 19.79 0.58
C ARG A 236 -2.66 18.72 -0.21
N SER A 237 -1.92 18.00 -1.05
CA SER A 237 -2.46 16.90 -1.85
C SER A 237 -2.72 15.67 -0.99
N GLY A 238 -3.92 15.08 -1.11
CA GLY A 238 -4.30 13.89 -0.35
C GLY A 238 -5.35 13.02 -1.02
N ILE A 239 -5.50 11.80 -0.49
CA ILE A 239 -6.47 10.81 -0.98
C ILE A 239 -7.40 10.42 0.17
N VAL A 240 -8.70 10.35 -0.13
CA VAL A 240 -9.73 9.85 0.79
C VAL A 240 -10.32 8.56 0.21
N TYR A 241 -10.05 7.43 0.86
CA TYR A 241 -10.59 6.14 0.43
C TYR A 241 -11.94 5.83 1.05
N CYS A 242 -12.89 5.42 0.22
CA CYS A 242 -14.23 4.99 0.59
C CYS A 242 -14.50 3.56 0.11
N ALA A 243 -15.29 2.80 0.87
CA ALA A 243 -15.60 1.40 0.54
C ALA A 243 -16.55 1.24 -0.64
N THR A 244 -17.44 2.20 -0.90
CA THR A 244 -18.49 2.10 -1.92
C THR A 244 -18.53 3.32 -2.83
N ARG A 245 -19.05 3.14 -4.06
CA ARG A 245 -19.28 4.24 -5.01
C ARG A 245 -20.16 5.33 -4.39
N LYS A 246 -21.24 4.94 -3.70
CA LYS A 246 -22.15 5.86 -3.00
C LYS A 246 -21.41 6.72 -1.96
N ASN A 247 -20.52 6.12 -1.19
CA ASN A 247 -19.73 6.87 -0.20
C ASN A 247 -18.75 7.84 -0.89
N VAL A 248 -18.18 7.46 -2.03
CA VAL A 248 -17.30 8.37 -2.81
C VAL A 248 -18.08 9.60 -3.26
N GLU A 249 -19.28 9.41 -3.81
CA GLU A 249 -20.14 10.50 -4.26
C GLU A 249 -20.48 11.44 -3.09
N SER A 250 -21.05 10.88 -2.00
CA SER A 250 -21.47 11.67 -0.84
C SER A 250 -20.31 12.41 -0.16
N VAL A 251 -19.14 11.77 -0.03
CA VAL A 251 -17.97 12.39 0.59
C VAL A 251 -17.35 13.46 -0.32
N CYS A 252 -17.32 13.24 -1.65
CA CYS A 252 -16.83 14.26 -2.58
C CYS A 252 -17.74 15.50 -2.58
N GLU A 253 -19.05 15.32 -2.59
CA GLU A 253 -20.04 16.39 -2.47
C GLU A 253 -19.86 17.14 -1.15
N LEU A 254 -19.82 16.44 -0.02
CA LEU A 254 -19.56 17.02 1.31
C LEU A 254 -18.31 17.90 1.32
N LEU A 255 -17.21 17.44 0.73
CA LEU A 255 -15.97 18.22 0.69
C LEU A 255 -16.09 19.46 -0.22
N CYS A 256 -16.71 19.33 -1.39
CA CYS A 256 -16.95 20.46 -2.29
C CYS A 256 -17.85 21.53 -1.65
N ASP A 257 -18.92 21.14 -0.97
CA ASP A 257 -19.84 22.04 -0.25
C ASP A 257 -19.14 22.79 0.89
N ASN A 258 -18.11 22.19 1.48
CA ASN A 258 -17.26 22.84 2.48
C ASN A 258 -16.07 23.62 1.88
N GLY A 259 -16.06 23.86 0.56
CA GLY A 259 -15.08 24.70 -0.13
C GLY A 259 -13.75 24.02 -0.47
N PHE A 260 -13.64 22.69 -0.32
CA PHE A 260 -12.42 21.97 -0.68
C PHE A 260 -12.37 21.60 -2.16
N SER A 261 -11.17 21.62 -2.75
CA SER A 261 -10.94 21.25 -4.15
C SER A 261 -10.83 19.74 -4.30
N ALA A 262 -11.98 19.05 -4.31
CA ALA A 262 -12.04 17.58 -4.41
C ALA A 262 -12.46 17.10 -5.81
N ALA A 263 -12.03 15.90 -6.18
CA ALA A 263 -12.49 15.12 -7.32
C ALA A 263 -12.84 13.70 -6.88
N ARG A 264 -13.70 13.01 -7.63
CA ARG A 264 -14.16 11.66 -7.35
C ARG A 264 -13.58 10.65 -8.34
N TYR A 265 -13.36 9.40 -7.88
CA TYR A 265 -12.90 8.32 -8.74
C TYR A 265 -13.44 6.97 -8.31
N HIS A 266 -14.19 6.30 -9.18
CA HIS A 266 -14.64 4.90 -8.99
C HIS A 266 -15.02 4.27 -10.33
N ALA A 267 -15.12 2.95 -10.37
CA ALA A 267 -15.37 2.19 -11.59
C ALA A 267 -16.73 2.45 -12.26
N GLY A 268 -17.68 3.10 -11.56
CA GLY A 268 -18.97 3.45 -12.10
C GLY A 268 -19.02 4.76 -12.90
N LEU A 269 -17.93 5.55 -12.90
CA LEU A 269 -17.81 6.75 -13.74
C LEU A 269 -17.52 6.35 -15.19
N ASP A 270 -17.94 7.18 -16.13
CA ASP A 270 -17.53 7.01 -17.53
C ASP A 270 -16.01 7.23 -17.71
N GLU A 271 -15.47 6.74 -18.81
CA GLU A 271 -14.02 6.74 -19.04
C GLU A 271 -13.46 8.17 -19.16
N TYR A 272 -14.22 9.10 -19.74
CA TYR A 272 -13.79 10.49 -19.90
C TYR A 272 -13.71 11.19 -18.53
N GLU A 273 -14.76 11.09 -17.72
CA GLU A 273 -14.79 11.70 -16.38
C GLU A 273 -13.69 11.10 -15.49
N ARG A 274 -13.55 9.80 -15.52
CA ARG A 274 -12.52 9.08 -14.77
C ARG A 274 -11.12 9.56 -15.12
N ARG A 275 -10.81 9.67 -16.42
CA ARG A 275 -9.53 10.18 -16.90
C ARG A 275 -9.33 11.66 -16.53
N LYS A 276 -10.34 12.49 -16.72
CA LYS A 276 -10.28 13.93 -16.40
C LYS A 276 -10.01 14.16 -14.91
N ASN A 277 -10.74 13.47 -14.03
CA ASN A 277 -10.57 13.60 -12.58
C ASN A 277 -9.19 13.13 -12.12
N GLN A 278 -8.69 12.03 -12.70
CA GLN A 278 -7.33 11.57 -12.45
C GLN A 278 -6.29 12.61 -12.92
N GLU A 279 -6.42 13.15 -14.11
CA GLU A 279 -5.53 14.19 -14.62
C GLU A 279 -5.59 15.45 -13.75
N ASP A 280 -6.78 15.89 -13.34
CA ASP A 280 -6.95 17.06 -12.48
C ASP A 280 -6.24 16.90 -11.14
N PHE A 281 -6.25 15.70 -10.56
CA PHE A 281 -5.51 15.38 -9.35
C PHE A 281 -3.99 15.28 -9.59
N VAL A 282 -3.57 14.60 -10.65
CA VAL A 282 -2.15 14.41 -11.00
C VAL A 282 -1.47 15.75 -11.33
N PHE A 283 -2.18 16.66 -11.99
CA PHE A 283 -1.68 18.00 -12.36
C PHE A 283 -1.91 19.08 -11.29
N ASP A 284 -2.27 18.70 -10.06
CA ASP A 284 -2.53 19.63 -8.95
C ASP A 284 -3.63 20.69 -9.24
N ARG A 285 -4.58 20.38 -10.14
CA ARG A 285 -5.80 21.19 -10.37
C ARG A 285 -6.87 20.89 -9.31
N LYS A 286 -6.85 19.69 -8.77
CA LYS A 286 -7.62 19.22 -7.62
C LYS A 286 -6.67 18.66 -6.58
N ASN A 287 -6.82 19.11 -5.33
CA ASN A 287 -5.91 18.73 -4.25
C ASN A 287 -6.33 17.43 -3.55
N ILE A 288 -7.61 17.09 -3.62
CA ILE A 288 -8.16 15.92 -2.91
C ILE A 288 -8.78 14.97 -3.92
N MET A 289 -8.40 13.70 -3.83
CA MET A 289 -9.06 12.62 -4.56
C MET A 289 -9.89 11.78 -3.59
N VAL A 290 -11.20 11.73 -3.82
CA VAL A 290 -12.11 10.81 -3.08
C VAL A 290 -12.36 9.59 -3.96
N ALA A 291 -12.00 8.40 -3.49
CA ALA A 291 -12.01 7.24 -4.37
C ALA A 291 -12.32 5.92 -3.67
N THR A 292 -12.74 4.93 -4.48
CA THR A 292 -12.67 3.52 -4.07
C THR A 292 -11.24 2.97 -4.30
N ASN A 293 -10.99 1.72 -3.90
CA ASN A 293 -9.75 0.99 -4.19
C ASN A 293 -9.40 0.93 -5.69
N ALA A 294 -10.38 1.18 -6.60
CA ALA A 294 -10.13 1.30 -8.03
C ALA A 294 -9.16 2.44 -8.38
N PHE A 295 -9.08 3.49 -7.54
CA PHE A 295 -8.07 4.53 -7.60
C PHE A 295 -6.86 4.12 -6.77
N GLY A 296 -6.20 3.13 -7.19
CA GLY A 296 -5.15 2.63 -6.31
C GLY A 296 -3.95 2.18 -7.08
N MET A 297 -4.11 1.15 -7.81
CA MET A 297 -3.04 0.59 -8.60
C MET A 297 -2.78 1.52 -9.79
N GLY A 298 -1.56 2.07 -9.89
CA GLY A 298 -1.14 2.85 -11.05
C GLY A 298 -0.98 4.36 -10.87
N ILE A 299 -1.07 4.89 -9.66
CA ILE A 299 -0.82 6.30 -9.41
C ILE A 299 0.52 6.47 -8.71
N ASP A 300 1.44 7.14 -9.38
CA ASP A 300 2.78 7.44 -8.88
C ASP A 300 2.96 8.93 -8.58
N LYS A 301 1.93 9.56 -8.00
CA LYS A 301 2.01 10.96 -7.54
C LYS A 301 2.83 11.00 -6.25
N SER A 302 4.03 11.59 -6.33
CA SER A 302 5.00 11.58 -5.22
C SER A 302 4.64 12.54 -4.08
N ASN A 303 3.89 13.62 -4.36
CA ASN A 303 3.57 14.68 -3.42
C ASN A 303 2.24 14.48 -2.66
N VAL A 304 1.76 13.25 -2.51
CA VAL A 304 0.62 12.93 -1.64
C VAL A 304 1.09 12.95 -0.19
N THR A 305 0.57 13.91 0.60
CA THR A 305 1.00 14.13 1.99
C THR A 305 0.09 13.47 3.02
N TYR A 306 -1.10 13.03 2.64
CA TYR A 306 -1.97 12.27 3.52
C TYR A 306 -2.87 11.29 2.75
N VAL A 307 -3.20 10.20 3.43
CA VAL A 307 -4.22 9.23 3.02
C VAL A 307 -5.19 9.06 4.18
N ILE A 308 -6.47 9.30 3.94
CA ILE A 308 -7.53 9.11 4.93
C ILE A 308 -8.44 7.98 4.44
N HIS A 309 -8.59 6.94 5.25
CA HIS A 309 -9.58 5.91 5.02
C HIS A 309 -10.87 6.31 5.74
N TYR A 310 -11.86 6.79 4.98
CA TYR A 310 -13.18 7.12 5.50
C TYR A 310 -13.94 5.87 5.95
N ASN A 311 -13.78 4.77 5.22
CA ASN A 311 -14.21 3.44 5.65
C ASN A 311 -12.99 2.53 5.88
N MET A 312 -13.13 1.56 6.77
CA MET A 312 -12.12 0.55 7.00
C MET A 312 -11.96 -0.33 5.75
N PRO A 313 -10.74 -0.50 5.22
CA PRO A 313 -10.46 -1.47 4.15
C PRO A 313 -10.78 -2.90 4.58
N LYS A 314 -10.94 -3.80 3.62
CA LYS A 314 -11.29 -5.20 3.91
C LYS A 314 -10.13 -6.01 4.53
N ASN A 315 -8.88 -5.61 4.31
CA ASN A 315 -7.69 -6.29 4.83
C ASN A 315 -6.51 -5.34 5.07
N ILE A 316 -5.48 -5.82 5.77
CA ILE A 316 -4.27 -5.05 6.12
C ILE A 316 -3.42 -4.78 4.87
N GLU A 317 -3.37 -5.69 3.93
CA GLU A 317 -2.59 -5.56 2.69
C GLU A 317 -3.09 -4.39 1.86
N SER A 318 -4.41 -4.31 1.61
CA SER A 318 -5.03 -3.17 0.92
C SER A 318 -4.81 -1.87 1.68
N TYR A 319 -5.02 -1.89 3.02
CA TYR A 319 -4.75 -0.73 3.87
C TYR A 319 -3.32 -0.24 3.73
N TYR A 320 -2.33 -1.15 3.82
CA TYR A 320 -0.91 -0.81 3.75
C TYR A 320 -0.51 -0.30 2.36
N GLN A 321 -1.03 -0.90 1.30
CA GLN A 321 -0.79 -0.49 -0.08
C GLN A 321 -1.38 0.90 -0.38
N GLU A 322 -2.61 1.17 0.10
CA GLU A 322 -3.31 2.45 -0.05
C GLU A 322 -2.64 3.55 0.80
N ALA A 323 -2.35 3.27 2.07
CA ALA A 323 -1.61 4.16 2.97
C ALA A 323 -0.20 4.48 2.44
N GLY A 324 0.46 3.50 1.82
CA GLY A 324 1.79 3.62 1.23
C GLY A 324 1.89 4.57 0.04
N ARG A 325 0.76 5.11 -0.45
CA ARG A 325 0.75 6.17 -1.48
C ARG A 325 1.19 7.51 -0.93
N ALA A 326 1.01 7.72 0.36
CA ALA A 326 1.50 8.91 1.04
C ALA A 326 3.03 8.88 1.20
N GLY A 327 3.68 10.05 1.10
CA GLY A 327 5.10 10.23 1.38
C GLY A 327 6.03 9.38 0.52
N ARG A 328 5.74 9.18 -0.76
CA ARG A 328 6.63 8.41 -1.67
C ARG A 328 7.96 9.10 -1.93
N ASP A 329 7.98 10.40 -1.84
CA ASP A 329 9.19 11.23 -1.93
C ASP A 329 10.07 11.19 -0.67
N GLY A 330 9.65 10.43 0.37
CA GLY A 330 10.32 10.34 1.67
C GLY A 330 9.89 11.41 2.66
N GLY A 331 9.05 12.36 2.26
CA GLY A 331 8.47 13.37 3.14
C GLY A 331 7.53 12.78 4.19
N GLU A 332 7.36 13.50 5.31
CA GLU A 332 6.43 13.13 6.37
C GLU A 332 4.99 13.13 5.85
N ALA A 333 4.25 12.06 6.12
CA ALA A 333 2.87 11.90 5.63
C ALA A 333 1.97 11.19 6.64
N ASP A 334 0.67 11.45 6.54
CA ASP A 334 -0.35 10.97 7.46
C ASP A 334 -1.19 9.85 6.85
N CYS A 335 -1.36 8.75 7.57
CA CYS A 335 -2.25 7.65 7.23
C CYS A 335 -3.29 7.50 8.33
N ILE A 336 -4.50 8.01 8.10
CA ILE A 336 -5.57 8.07 9.12
C ILE A 336 -6.71 7.14 8.72
N LEU A 337 -7.14 6.30 9.65
CA LEU A 337 -8.33 5.46 9.52
C LEU A 337 -9.46 6.00 10.40
N LEU A 338 -10.59 6.36 9.80
CA LEU A 338 -11.84 6.66 10.49
C LEU A 338 -12.63 5.37 10.70
N TYR A 339 -12.46 4.76 11.87
CA TYR A 339 -13.08 3.47 12.17
C TYR A 339 -14.49 3.60 12.74
N SER A 340 -15.38 2.74 12.24
CA SER A 340 -16.70 2.48 12.82
C SER A 340 -17.00 0.97 12.78
N PRO A 341 -17.67 0.40 13.80
CA PRO A 341 -18.13 -0.99 13.74
C PRO A 341 -19.06 -1.30 12.56
N LYS A 342 -19.69 -0.28 11.99
CA LYS A 342 -20.50 -0.43 10.76
C LYS A 342 -19.66 -0.85 9.55
N ASP A 343 -18.38 -0.47 9.52
CA ASP A 343 -17.48 -0.84 8.43
C ASP A 343 -17.20 -2.35 8.42
N VAL A 344 -17.09 -2.97 9.60
CA VAL A 344 -16.91 -4.43 9.70
C VAL A 344 -18.10 -5.17 9.09
N ARG A 345 -19.33 -4.71 9.42
CA ARG A 345 -20.56 -5.30 8.85
C ARG A 345 -20.65 -5.10 7.35
N LEU A 346 -20.26 -3.91 6.87
CA LEU A 346 -20.23 -3.61 5.44
C LEU A 346 -19.25 -4.52 4.70
N ASN A 347 -18.03 -4.66 5.20
CA ASN A 347 -17.02 -5.53 4.59
C ASN A 347 -17.45 -7.01 4.63
N ARG A 348 -18.03 -7.46 5.75
CA ARG A 348 -18.59 -8.82 5.85
C ARG A 348 -19.66 -9.06 4.78
N PHE A 349 -20.64 -8.15 4.67
CA PHE A 349 -21.69 -8.22 3.65
C PHE A 349 -21.10 -8.27 2.23
N MET A 350 -20.05 -7.50 1.95
CA MET A 350 -19.37 -7.50 0.65
C MET A 350 -18.65 -8.84 0.37
N ILE A 351 -18.07 -9.48 1.39
CA ILE A 351 -17.43 -10.80 1.26
C ILE A 351 -18.50 -11.89 1.02
N GLU A 352 -19.58 -11.88 1.79
CA GLU A 352 -20.69 -12.84 1.68
C GLU A 352 -21.40 -12.78 0.31
N ASN A 353 -21.48 -11.56 -0.28
CA ASN A 353 -22.16 -11.33 -1.57
C ASN A 353 -21.15 -11.08 -2.72
N SER A 354 -19.89 -11.47 -2.56
CA SER A 354 -18.94 -11.39 -3.68
C SER A 354 -19.32 -12.45 -4.72
N GLU A 355 -19.48 -12.01 -5.96
CA GLU A 355 -19.53 -12.91 -7.10
C GLU A 355 -18.21 -13.69 -7.15
N GLY A 356 -18.28 -15.03 -7.12
CA GLY A 356 -17.08 -15.87 -7.27
C GLY A 356 -16.41 -15.63 -8.63
N ASN A 357 -15.20 -16.10 -8.78
CA ASN A 357 -14.55 -16.11 -10.07
C ASN A 357 -15.01 -17.35 -10.85
N ASP A 358 -15.64 -17.14 -12.03
CA ASP A 358 -16.14 -18.20 -12.90
C ASP A 358 -15.04 -19.14 -13.43
N GLU A 359 -13.76 -18.71 -13.38
CA GLU A 359 -12.61 -19.52 -13.77
C GLU A 359 -12.13 -20.48 -12.65
N LEU A 360 -12.72 -20.41 -11.44
CA LEU A 360 -12.37 -21.20 -10.26
C LEU A 360 -13.50 -22.18 -9.89
N THR A 361 -13.12 -23.26 -9.24
CA THR A 361 -14.09 -24.23 -8.67
C THR A 361 -14.88 -23.62 -7.51
N ILE A 362 -15.97 -24.27 -7.13
CA ILE A 362 -16.78 -23.84 -5.97
C ILE A 362 -15.95 -23.90 -4.69
N GLU A 363 -15.15 -25.00 -4.51
CA GLU A 363 -14.28 -25.18 -3.35
C GLU A 363 -13.18 -24.09 -3.28
N GLU A 364 -12.58 -23.72 -4.40
CA GLU A 364 -11.57 -22.66 -4.45
C GLU A 364 -12.18 -21.29 -4.10
N ASN A 365 -13.35 -20.98 -4.64
CA ASN A 365 -14.06 -19.75 -4.29
C ASN A 365 -14.43 -19.71 -2.79
N GLU A 366 -14.83 -20.84 -2.19
CA GLU A 366 -15.12 -20.93 -0.77
C GLU A 366 -13.88 -20.72 0.10
N GLN A 367 -12.75 -21.31 -0.26
CA GLN A 367 -11.47 -21.08 0.43
C GLN A 367 -11.02 -19.63 0.36
N ILE A 368 -11.22 -18.94 -0.76
CA ILE A 368 -10.93 -17.51 -0.90
C ILE A 368 -11.81 -16.70 0.05
N ARG A 369 -13.11 -17.02 0.12
CA ARG A 369 -14.07 -16.34 1.01
C ARG A 369 -13.70 -16.52 2.49
N GLU A 370 -13.34 -17.73 2.92
CA GLU A 370 -12.88 -17.98 4.30
C GLU A 370 -11.66 -17.14 4.65
N ARG A 371 -10.70 -17.04 3.74
CA ARG A 371 -9.50 -16.21 3.93
C ARG A 371 -9.79 -14.72 3.96
N ASP A 372 -10.72 -14.25 3.15
CA ASP A 372 -11.14 -12.85 3.20
C ASP A 372 -11.77 -12.50 4.55
N PHE A 373 -12.51 -13.42 5.18
CA PHE A 373 -12.99 -13.27 6.56
C PHE A 373 -11.84 -13.24 7.56
N GLU A 374 -10.83 -14.10 7.42
CA GLU A 374 -9.66 -14.09 8.28
C GLU A 374 -8.89 -12.78 8.15
N ARG A 375 -8.66 -12.28 6.95
CA ARG A 375 -8.03 -10.98 6.69
C ARG A 375 -8.83 -9.82 7.29
N LEU A 376 -10.16 -9.84 7.15
CA LEU A 376 -11.05 -8.86 7.76
C LEU A 376 -10.94 -8.86 9.29
N LYS A 377 -10.76 -10.02 9.91
CA LYS A 377 -10.50 -10.16 11.34
C LYS A 377 -9.22 -9.44 11.75
N TYR A 378 -8.11 -9.64 11.04
CA TYR A 378 -6.86 -8.93 11.33
C TYR A 378 -6.98 -7.41 11.12
N MET A 379 -7.68 -6.96 10.08
CA MET A 379 -7.96 -5.54 9.88
C MET A 379 -8.83 -4.94 11.00
N THR A 380 -9.77 -5.73 11.53
CA THR A 380 -10.58 -5.34 12.69
C THR A 380 -9.71 -5.22 13.94
N PHE A 381 -8.79 -6.16 14.18
CA PHE A 381 -7.85 -6.08 15.29
C PHE A 381 -6.95 -4.85 15.18
N TYR A 382 -6.40 -4.57 14.00
CA TYR A 382 -5.64 -3.34 13.76
C TYR A 382 -6.44 -2.08 14.13
N SER A 383 -7.70 -2.04 13.74
CA SER A 383 -8.59 -0.89 13.96
C SER A 383 -9.02 -0.72 15.42
N THR A 384 -8.94 -1.77 16.21
CA THR A 384 -9.42 -1.78 17.62
C THR A 384 -8.32 -1.86 18.65
N THR A 385 -7.13 -2.35 18.28
CA THR A 385 -5.99 -2.52 19.19
C THR A 385 -5.55 -1.21 19.86
N ASN A 386 -5.01 -1.33 21.07
CA ASN A 386 -4.32 -0.26 21.78
C ASN A 386 -2.78 -0.43 21.74
N ASP A 387 -2.28 -1.47 21.07
CA ASP A 387 -0.85 -1.68 20.84
C ASP A 387 -0.34 -0.74 19.73
N CYS A 388 0.97 -0.72 19.53
CA CYS A 388 1.61 0.08 18.49
C CYS A 388 1.07 -0.30 17.10
N LEU A 389 0.43 0.64 16.40
CA LEU A 389 -0.14 0.40 15.07
C LEU A 389 0.92 0.01 14.04
N ARG A 390 2.08 0.68 14.05
CA ARG A 390 3.21 0.33 13.19
C ARG A 390 3.73 -1.07 13.51
N GLY A 391 3.92 -1.38 14.78
CA GLY A 391 4.35 -2.70 15.22
C GLY A 391 3.35 -3.81 14.87
N PHE A 392 2.04 -3.49 14.81
CA PHE A 392 1.03 -4.42 14.34
C PHE A 392 1.22 -4.76 12.86
N ILE A 393 1.37 -3.74 11.99
CA ILE A 393 1.60 -3.92 10.55
C ILE A 393 2.88 -4.73 10.30
N LEU A 394 4.00 -4.37 10.96
CA LEU A 394 5.26 -5.08 10.79
C LEU A 394 5.15 -6.56 11.17
N ARG A 395 4.49 -6.85 12.29
CA ARG A 395 4.24 -8.23 12.75
C ARG A 395 3.35 -9.02 11.77
N TYR A 396 2.32 -8.39 11.20
CA TYR A 396 1.43 -9.02 10.22
C TYR A 396 2.20 -9.50 8.98
N PHE A 397 3.16 -8.73 8.51
CA PHE A 397 4.02 -9.09 7.38
C PHE A 397 5.26 -9.91 7.76
N GLY A 398 5.36 -10.41 8.98
CA GLY A 398 6.47 -11.25 9.43
C GLY A 398 7.75 -10.49 9.80
N GLY A 399 7.68 -9.17 9.94
CA GLY A 399 8.80 -8.34 10.36
C GLY A 399 9.01 -8.29 11.88
N GLU A 400 10.03 -7.55 12.32
CA GLU A 400 10.39 -7.41 13.74
C GLU A 400 9.26 -6.80 14.59
N LYS A 401 9.10 -7.33 15.80
CA LYS A 401 8.15 -6.82 16.80
C LYS A 401 8.62 -5.47 17.34
N LYS A 402 8.03 -4.36 16.89
CA LYS A 402 8.17 -3.06 17.56
C LYS A 402 7.03 -2.88 18.56
N ALA A 403 7.33 -2.94 19.84
CA ALA A 403 6.35 -2.70 20.91
C ALA A 403 5.92 -1.22 20.99
N TYR A 404 6.80 -0.31 20.55
CA TYR A 404 6.63 1.14 20.58
C TYR A 404 7.39 1.79 19.43
N CYS A 405 6.72 2.64 18.64
CA CYS A 405 7.36 3.35 17.52
C CYS A 405 7.53 4.85 17.74
N GLY A 406 6.94 5.41 18.79
CA GLY A 406 6.97 6.85 19.09
C GLY A 406 6.21 7.76 18.10
N LYS A 407 5.57 7.19 17.06
CA LYS A 407 5.03 7.95 15.93
C LYS A 407 3.68 7.44 15.40
N CYS A 408 2.90 6.71 16.16
CA CYS A 408 1.53 6.35 15.79
C CYS A 408 0.55 6.86 16.84
N SER A 409 -0.74 6.98 16.50
CA SER A 409 -1.74 7.51 17.43
C SER A 409 -1.74 6.77 18.77
N ASN A 410 -1.57 5.45 18.75
CA ASN A 410 -1.55 4.67 19.97
C ASN A 410 -0.29 4.91 20.81
N CYS A 411 0.90 5.06 20.21
CA CYS A 411 2.12 5.36 20.96
C CYS A 411 2.14 6.76 21.57
N LEU A 412 1.48 7.72 20.91
CA LEU A 412 1.41 9.10 21.37
C LEU A 412 0.24 9.37 22.35
N SER A 413 -0.71 8.45 22.45
CA SER A 413 -1.81 8.54 23.41
C SER A 413 -1.34 8.20 24.84
N VAL A 414 -1.97 8.83 25.82
CA VAL A 414 -1.73 8.49 27.24
C VAL A 414 -2.47 7.19 27.55
N HIS A 415 -1.73 6.18 27.97
CA HIS A 415 -2.27 4.86 28.30
C HIS A 415 -2.06 4.55 29.77
N ARG A 416 -3.10 3.96 30.38
CA ARG A 416 -3.00 3.27 31.66
C ARG A 416 -2.92 1.77 31.43
N LEU A 417 -2.00 1.11 32.12
CA LEU A 417 -1.93 -0.34 32.16
C LEU A 417 -2.97 -0.85 33.18
N VAL A 418 -3.87 -1.71 32.72
CA VAL A 418 -4.91 -2.30 33.56
C VAL A 418 -4.71 -3.80 33.58
N ASP A 419 -4.60 -4.38 34.76
CA ASP A 419 -4.64 -5.83 34.94
C ASP A 419 -6.08 -6.31 34.66
N VAL A 420 -6.23 -7.10 33.61
CA VAL A 420 -7.50 -7.66 33.17
C VAL A 420 -7.58 -9.16 33.38
N THR A 421 -6.66 -9.74 34.16
CA THR A 421 -6.54 -11.19 34.36
C THR A 421 -7.85 -11.79 34.88
N ILE A 422 -8.43 -11.20 35.94
CA ILE A 422 -9.69 -11.67 36.54
C ILE A 422 -10.86 -11.52 35.56
N ASP A 423 -10.93 -10.39 34.85
CA ASP A 423 -11.99 -10.17 33.85
C ASP A 423 -11.88 -11.16 32.68
N ALA A 424 -10.66 -11.43 32.23
CA ALA A 424 -10.36 -12.45 31.22
C ALA A 424 -10.78 -13.84 31.67
N GLN A 425 -10.45 -14.22 32.92
CA GLN A 425 -10.87 -15.51 33.51
C GLN A 425 -12.40 -15.62 33.57
N LYS A 426 -13.12 -14.58 33.98
CA LYS A 426 -14.60 -14.55 34.02
C LYS A 426 -15.18 -14.73 32.61
N ILE A 427 -14.64 -14.00 31.62
CA ILE A 427 -15.09 -14.07 30.22
C ILE A 427 -14.85 -15.47 29.67
N MET A 428 -13.62 -16.00 29.77
CA MET A 428 -13.27 -17.31 29.23
C MET A 428 -14.04 -18.44 29.96
N SER A 429 -14.28 -18.32 31.28
CA SER A 429 -15.14 -19.25 32.03
C SER A 429 -16.58 -19.20 31.56
N CYS A 430 -17.10 -18.03 31.21
CA CYS A 430 -18.44 -17.87 30.64
C CYS A 430 -18.52 -18.57 29.27
N ILE A 431 -17.54 -18.36 28.39
CA ILE A 431 -17.47 -19.02 27.08
C ILE A 431 -17.48 -20.54 27.26
N ALA A 432 -16.66 -21.10 28.19
CA ALA A 432 -16.63 -22.53 28.47
C ALA A 432 -17.99 -23.06 28.94
N ARG A 433 -18.59 -22.40 29.95
CA ARG A 433 -19.84 -22.85 30.61
C ARG A 433 -21.06 -22.73 29.70
N THR A 434 -21.04 -21.79 28.75
CA THR A 434 -22.09 -21.66 27.74
C THR A 434 -21.90 -22.62 26.55
N GLY A 435 -20.96 -23.59 26.67
CA GLY A 435 -20.70 -24.63 25.67
C GLY A 435 -20.00 -24.16 24.41
N GLN A 436 -19.40 -22.95 24.44
CA GLN A 436 -18.70 -22.38 23.27
C GLN A 436 -19.63 -22.29 22.04
N ARG A 437 -20.87 -21.85 22.23
CA ARG A 437 -21.92 -21.81 21.19
C ARG A 437 -22.44 -20.40 20.90
N TYR A 438 -21.88 -19.38 21.58
CA TYR A 438 -22.43 -18.01 21.52
C TYR A 438 -21.36 -16.99 21.15
N GLY A 439 -21.78 -15.95 20.44
CA GLY A 439 -20.96 -14.81 20.09
C GLY A 439 -20.84 -13.80 21.21
N LYS A 440 -19.99 -12.78 21.01
CA LYS A 440 -19.58 -11.83 22.06
C LYS A 440 -20.76 -11.05 22.68
N THR A 441 -21.83 -10.78 21.93
CA THR A 441 -23.01 -10.07 22.47
C THR A 441 -23.70 -10.90 23.54
N VAL A 442 -23.96 -12.20 23.25
CA VAL A 442 -24.62 -13.10 24.21
C VAL A 442 -23.74 -13.35 25.43
N ILE A 443 -22.42 -13.55 25.25
CA ILE A 443 -21.46 -13.69 26.37
C ILE A 443 -21.48 -12.42 27.24
N CYS A 444 -21.49 -11.24 26.65
CA CYS A 444 -21.62 -9.98 27.39
C CYS A 444 -22.94 -9.90 28.17
N ASP A 445 -24.06 -10.27 27.53
CA ASP A 445 -25.38 -10.27 28.16
C ASP A 445 -25.47 -11.23 29.35
N VAL A 446 -24.90 -12.44 29.24
CA VAL A 446 -24.81 -13.38 30.37
C VAL A 446 -23.98 -12.79 31.49
N LEU A 447 -22.78 -12.27 31.21
CA LEU A 447 -21.90 -11.68 32.23
C LEU A 447 -22.51 -10.46 32.93
N LYS A 448 -23.32 -9.69 32.19
CA LYS A 448 -24.05 -8.52 32.72
C LYS A 448 -25.32 -8.89 33.50
N GLY A 449 -25.80 -10.14 33.37
CA GLY A 449 -27.08 -10.55 33.96
C GLY A 449 -28.29 -10.00 33.23
N SER A 450 -28.25 -9.96 31.89
CA SER A 450 -29.35 -9.46 31.06
C SER A 450 -30.57 -10.39 31.17
N LYS A 451 -31.75 -9.78 31.31
CA LYS A 451 -33.05 -10.48 31.33
C LYS A 451 -33.69 -10.56 29.93
N SER A 452 -32.89 -10.45 28.88
CA SER A 452 -33.42 -10.55 27.50
C SER A 452 -34.06 -11.92 27.25
N GLU A 453 -35.11 -11.93 26.41
CA GLU A 453 -35.85 -13.14 26.06
C GLU A 453 -34.93 -14.25 25.52
N LYS A 454 -33.88 -13.88 24.77
CA LYS A 454 -32.88 -14.79 24.25
C LYS A 454 -32.10 -15.52 25.35
N ILE A 455 -31.72 -14.81 26.42
CA ILE A 455 -30.98 -15.37 27.56
C ILE A 455 -31.89 -16.30 28.36
N LEU A 456 -33.15 -15.91 28.60
CA LEU A 456 -34.11 -16.69 29.37
C LEU A 456 -34.54 -17.96 28.62
N LYS A 457 -34.85 -17.86 27.32
CA LYS A 457 -35.23 -19.04 26.50
C LYS A 457 -34.09 -20.06 26.38
N ALA A 458 -32.84 -19.61 26.37
CA ALA A 458 -31.67 -20.47 26.33
C ALA A 458 -31.18 -20.93 27.71
N GLU A 459 -31.93 -20.63 28.79
CA GLU A 459 -31.61 -20.95 30.19
C GLU A 459 -30.21 -20.52 30.64
N LEU A 460 -29.64 -19.48 29.99
CA LEU A 460 -28.30 -18.97 30.28
C LEU A 460 -28.23 -18.19 31.62
N ASN A 461 -29.36 -17.79 32.13
CA ASN A 461 -29.50 -17.22 33.51
C ASN A 461 -29.18 -18.23 34.61
N ASN A 462 -29.19 -19.54 34.32
CA ASN A 462 -28.84 -20.57 35.29
C ASN A 462 -27.31 -20.84 35.37
N GLN A 463 -26.53 -20.20 34.50
CA GLN A 463 -25.08 -20.35 34.52
C GLN A 463 -24.44 -19.66 35.73
N SER A 464 -23.45 -20.29 36.36
CA SER A 464 -22.73 -19.71 37.49
C SER A 464 -21.97 -18.40 37.13
N THR A 465 -21.82 -18.11 35.84
CA THR A 465 -21.21 -16.88 35.32
C THR A 465 -22.25 -15.78 34.99
N TYR A 466 -23.53 -16.03 35.26
CA TYR A 466 -24.58 -15.04 35.04
C TYR A 466 -24.47 -13.88 36.04
N GLY A 467 -24.37 -12.65 35.52
CA GLY A 467 -24.34 -11.43 36.30
C GLY A 467 -23.04 -11.15 37.08
N ILE A 468 -21.99 -11.98 36.93
CA ILE A 468 -20.73 -11.78 37.68
C ILE A 468 -19.92 -10.54 37.28
N MET A 469 -20.30 -9.88 36.17
CA MET A 469 -19.72 -8.62 35.71
C MET A 469 -20.77 -7.50 35.54
N LYS A 470 -21.87 -7.52 36.31
CA LYS A 470 -22.97 -6.55 36.18
C LYS A 470 -22.50 -5.09 36.33
N GLU A 471 -21.50 -4.82 37.20
CA GLU A 471 -20.93 -3.51 37.44
C GLU A 471 -19.93 -3.05 36.37
N VAL A 472 -19.50 -3.97 35.50
CA VAL A 472 -18.53 -3.67 34.45
C VAL A 472 -19.25 -3.18 33.19
N THR A 473 -18.75 -2.13 32.55
CA THR A 473 -19.37 -1.62 31.31
C THR A 473 -19.28 -2.63 30.18
N ALA A 474 -20.30 -2.71 29.32
CA ALA A 474 -20.28 -3.58 28.13
C ALA A 474 -19.07 -3.27 27.22
N ARG A 475 -18.70 -1.98 27.10
CA ARG A 475 -17.52 -1.54 26.35
C ARG A 475 -16.22 -2.18 26.86
N HIS A 476 -16.07 -2.32 28.17
CA HIS A 476 -14.89 -2.97 28.77
C HIS A 476 -14.89 -4.48 28.49
N ILE A 477 -16.05 -5.14 28.63
CA ILE A 477 -16.19 -6.58 28.33
C ILE A 477 -15.85 -6.85 26.85
N PHE A 478 -16.43 -6.09 25.91
CA PHE A 478 -16.12 -6.22 24.49
C PHE A 478 -14.65 -5.97 24.19
N GLY A 479 -14.05 -4.92 24.76
CA GLY A 479 -12.64 -4.63 24.60
C GLY A 479 -11.72 -5.73 25.13
N THR A 480 -12.10 -6.37 26.24
CA THR A 480 -11.35 -7.52 26.79
C THR A 480 -11.52 -8.77 25.92
N ILE A 481 -12.71 -9.02 25.36
CA ILE A 481 -12.93 -10.11 24.38
C ILE A 481 -12.07 -9.89 23.13
N ASP A 482 -12.07 -8.66 22.58
CA ASP A 482 -11.27 -8.34 21.38
C ASP A 482 -9.76 -8.49 21.69
N PHE A 483 -9.30 -8.07 22.86
CA PHE A 483 -7.92 -8.28 23.33
C PHE A 483 -7.55 -9.76 23.45
N LEU A 484 -8.46 -10.59 24.00
CA LEU A 484 -8.25 -12.03 24.11
C LEU A 484 -8.20 -12.71 22.73
N ALA A 485 -9.02 -12.26 21.80
CA ALA A 485 -9.03 -12.78 20.43
C ALA A 485 -7.77 -12.36 19.64
N GLU A 486 -7.33 -11.10 19.74
CA GLU A 486 -6.08 -10.61 19.15
C GLU A 486 -4.85 -11.38 19.63
N ARG A 487 -4.87 -11.82 20.88
CA ARG A 487 -3.78 -12.55 21.54
C ARG A 487 -3.90 -14.07 21.43
N GLU A 488 -4.88 -14.58 20.70
CA GLU A 488 -5.11 -16.00 20.47
C GLU A 488 -5.38 -16.82 21.75
N TYR A 489 -6.05 -16.20 22.75
CA TYR A 489 -6.63 -16.94 23.88
C TYR A 489 -8.00 -17.52 23.52
N ILE A 490 -8.73 -16.82 22.66
CA ILE A 490 -10.02 -17.25 22.13
C ILE A 490 -10.02 -17.07 20.60
N SER A 491 -10.81 -17.88 19.90
CA SER A 491 -11.13 -17.67 18.49
C SER A 491 -12.59 -17.23 18.36
N SER A 492 -12.87 -16.48 17.29
CA SER A 492 -14.24 -16.24 16.82
C SER A 492 -14.40 -16.96 15.50
N ASP A 493 -15.43 -17.75 15.39
CA ASP A 493 -15.81 -18.40 14.14
C ASP A 493 -16.17 -17.33 13.09
N ASN A 494 -15.72 -17.51 11.87
CA ASN A 494 -15.83 -16.49 10.83
C ASN A 494 -17.27 -16.26 10.34
N GLU A 495 -18.10 -17.30 10.33
CA GLU A 495 -19.49 -17.24 9.87
C GLU A 495 -20.47 -16.94 11.00
N THR A 496 -20.33 -17.65 12.11
CA THR A 496 -21.31 -17.62 13.21
C THR A 496 -20.96 -16.64 14.31
N GLU A 497 -19.73 -16.05 14.28
CA GLU A 497 -19.16 -15.22 15.37
C GLU A 497 -19.08 -15.91 16.74
N VAL A 498 -19.24 -17.21 16.78
CA VAL A 498 -19.18 -18.01 18.00
C VAL A 498 -17.77 -17.98 18.59
N LEU A 499 -17.69 -17.73 19.89
CA LEU A 499 -16.42 -17.70 20.60
C LEU A 499 -16.02 -19.08 21.10
N LYS A 500 -14.78 -19.50 20.81
CA LYS A 500 -14.20 -20.77 21.26
C LYS A 500 -12.88 -20.51 22.00
N LEU A 501 -12.59 -21.32 23.01
CA LEU A 501 -11.32 -21.26 23.74
C LEU A 501 -10.20 -21.92 22.92
N LEU A 502 -9.05 -21.27 22.87
CA LEU A 502 -7.83 -21.85 22.30
C LEU A 502 -6.93 -22.45 23.42
N PRO A 503 -6.00 -23.35 23.09
CA PRO A 503 -5.16 -24.01 24.10
C PRO A 503 -4.44 -23.07 25.07
N LYS A 504 -4.04 -21.88 24.60
CA LYS A 504 -3.36 -20.83 25.37
C LYS A 504 -4.22 -20.28 26.53
N SER A 505 -5.55 -20.32 26.40
CA SER A 505 -6.48 -19.84 27.44
C SER A 505 -6.30 -20.55 28.77
N ARG A 506 -5.83 -21.82 28.77
CA ARG A 506 -5.59 -22.61 29.98
C ARG A 506 -4.62 -21.93 30.94
N ASN A 507 -3.57 -21.28 30.41
CA ASN A 507 -2.57 -20.62 31.26
C ASN A 507 -3.19 -19.49 32.10
N VAL A 508 -4.10 -18.74 31.52
CA VAL A 508 -4.80 -17.65 32.23
C VAL A 508 -5.89 -18.20 33.16
N LEU A 509 -6.68 -19.17 32.69
CA LEU A 509 -7.75 -19.79 33.48
C LEU A 509 -7.22 -20.44 34.77
N PHE A 510 -6.03 -21.04 34.72
CA PHE A 510 -5.39 -21.69 35.88
C PHE A 510 -4.41 -20.76 36.63
N GLY A 511 -4.43 -19.45 36.36
CA GLY A 511 -3.64 -18.46 37.11
C GLY A 511 -2.13 -18.50 36.85
N ARG A 512 -1.68 -19.17 35.77
CA ARG A 512 -0.27 -19.27 35.40
C ARG A 512 0.25 -18.08 34.60
N GLU A 513 -0.65 -17.23 34.09
CA GLU A 513 -0.33 -16.08 33.25
C GLU A 513 -1.20 -14.88 33.65
N ARG A 514 -0.57 -13.71 33.80
CA ARG A 514 -1.26 -12.43 34.04
C ARG A 514 -1.44 -11.69 32.74
N LEU A 515 -2.58 -11.02 32.59
CA LEU A 515 -2.92 -10.25 31.40
C LEU A 515 -3.03 -8.76 31.74
N VAL A 516 -2.23 -7.96 31.05
CA VAL A 516 -2.24 -6.51 31.18
C VAL A 516 -2.66 -5.89 29.85
N MET A 517 -3.70 -5.08 29.88
CA MET A 517 -4.24 -4.38 28.71
C MET A 517 -3.97 -2.88 28.83
N LYS A 518 -3.54 -2.25 27.73
CA LYS A 518 -3.45 -0.80 27.63
C LYS A 518 -4.85 -0.22 27.46
N LYS A 519 -5.20 0.74 28.29
CA LYS A 519 -6.47 1.49 28.20
C LYS A 519 -6.18 2.96 27.96
N VAL A 520 -6.77 3.54 26.92
CA VAL A 520 -6.61 4.96 26.59
C VAL A 520 -7.36 5.80 27.64
N GLU A 521 -6.71 6.76 28.28
CA GLU A 521 -7.32 7.63 29.31
C GLU A 521 -8.14 8.77 28.72
N ASN A 522 -7.78 9.28 27.52
CA ASN A 522 -8.53 10.34 26.82
C ASN A 522 -8.46 10.15 25.31
N SER A 523 -9.60 9.88 24.68
CA SER A 523 -9.69 9.72 23.20
C SER A 523 -9.82 11.06 22.44
N GLU A 524 -9.96 12.19 23.13
CA GLU A 524 -10.29 13.47 22.48
C GLU A 524 -9.10 14.38 22.17
N LYS A 525 -7.92 14.12 22.70
CA LYS A 525 -6.72 14.83 22.26
C LYS A 525 -6.16 14.12 21.03
N VAL A 526 -6.69 14.46 19.87
CA VAL A 526 -5.98 14.27 18.61
C VAL A 526 -4.59 14.86 18.81
N VAL A 527 -3.61 14.01 18.72
CA VAL A 527 -2.22 14.42 18.77
C VAL A 527 -2.02 15.44 17.68
N LYS A 528 -1.90 16.71 18.04
CA LYS A 528 -1.36 17.70 17.12
C LYS A 528 0.01 17.19 16.75
N MET A 529 0.17 16.79 15.49
CA MET A 529 1.45 16.33 15.01
C MET A 529 2.46 17.45 15.18
N HIS A 530 3.41 17.25 16.08
CA HIS A 530 4.61 18.08 16.14
C HIS A 530 5.46 17.67 14.95
N ARG A 531 5.28 18.38 13.83
CA ARG A 531 6.23 18.27 12.72
C ARG A 531 7.46 19.09 13.12
N PRO A 532 8.67 18.51 13.13
CA PRO A 532 9.84 19.34 13.16
C PRO A 532 9.78 20.24 11.92
N GLU A 533 9.60 21.52 12.10
CA GLU A 533 9.83 22.52 11.05
C GLU A 533 11.31 22.41 10.71
N VAL A 534 11.60 21.77 9.58
CA VAL A 534 12.93 21.90 8.99
C VAL A 534 13.02 23.35 8.57
N PRO A 535 13.95 24.16 9.10
CA PRO A 535 14.11 25.54 8.70
C PRO A 535 14.59 25.55 7.23
N VAL A 536 13.64 25.69 6.34
CA VAL A 536 13.85 25.88 4.90
C VAL A 536 13.39 27.29 4.61
N ASN A 537 14.16 28.00 3.79
CA ASN A 537 13.72 29.31 3.27
C ASN A 537 12.35 29.12 2.57
N SER A 538 11.26 29.52 3.23
CA SER A 538 9.89 29.30 2.76
C SER A 538 9.66 30.03 1.44
N ASP A 539 10.20 31.23 1.28
CA ASP A 539 10.00 32.08 0.13
C ASP A 539 10.69 31.50 -1.11
N LEU A 540 11.90 30.98 -0.95
CA LEU A 540 12.62 30.25 -2.00
C LEU A 540 11.86 28.96 -2.39
N LEU A 541 11.37 28.18 -1.42
CA LEU A 541 10.62 26.96 -1.71
C LEU A 541 9.34 27.25 -2.50
N ASP A 542 8.62 28.29 -2.15
CA ASP A 542 7.40 28.69 -2.84
C ASP A 542 7.68 29.21 -4.26
N ALA A 543 8.76 29.96 -4.45
CA ALA A 543 9.23 30.39 -5.76
C ALA A 543 9.63 29.19 -6.65
N LEU A 544 10.36 28.23 -6.12
CA LEU A 544 10.74 27.00 -6.85
C LEU A 544 9.51 26.16 -7.20
N LYS A 545 8.50 26.06 -6.33
CA LYS A 545 7.23 25.40 -6.62
C LYS A 545 6.46 26.11 -7.73
N ALA A 546 6.42 27.43 -7.70
CA ALA A 546 5.76 28.23 -8.73
C ALA A 546 6.46 28.08 -10.09
N LEU A 547 7.80 28.15 -10.12
CA LEU A 547 8.60 27.90 -11.32
C LEU A 547 8.34 26.50 -11.89
N ARG A 548 8.42 25.47 -11.05
CA ARG A 548 8.12 24.09 -11.44
C ARG A 548 6.72 23.95 -12.05
N LYS A 549 5.70 24.52 -11.41
CA LYS A 549 4.31 24.51 -11.90
C LYS A 549 4.20 25.19 -13.27
N GLY A 550 4.88 26.31 -13.47
CA GLY A 550 4.92 27.02 -14.75
C GLY A 550 5.55 26.19 -15.88
N ILE A 551 6.67 25.52 -15.61
CA ILE A 551 7.35 24.63 -16.56
C ILE A 551 6.47 23.41 -16.87
N ALA A 552 5.87 22.79 -15.84
CA ALA A 552 5.01 21.63 -15.95
C ALA A 552 3.79 21.92 -16.85
N SER A 553 3.14 23.06 -16.66
CA SER A 553 2.00 23.49 -17.48
C SER A 553 2.38 23.67 -18.95
N LYS A 554 3.53 24.32 -19.22
CA LYS A 554 4.02 24.53 -20.60
C LYS A 554 4.35 23.21 -21.33
N LYS A 555 4.81 22.20 -20.57
CA LYS A 555 5.20 20.89 -21.13
C LYS A 555 4.07 19.85 -21.06
N SER A 556 2.92 20.19 -20.51
CA SER A 556 1.79 19.27 -20.29
C SER A 556 2.21 17.99 -19.55
N VAL A 557 3.03 18.14 -18.49
CA VAL A 557 3.47 17.05 -17.62
C VAL A 557 3.17 17.38 -16.17
N PRO A 558 2.98 16.37 -15.28
CA PRO A 558 2.80 16.61 -13.85
C PRO A 558 4.02 17.31 -13.24
N ALA A 559 3.81 18.17 -12.25
CA ALA A 559 4.87 18.97 -11.64
C ALA A 559 5.97 18.11 -11.01
N TYR A 560 5.62 17.02 -10.34
CA TYR A 560 6.57 16.11 -9.69
C TYR A 560 7.47 15.34 -10.66
N VAL A 561 7.11 15.23 -11.94
CA VAL A 561 7.96 14.60 -12.98
C VAL A 561 9.18 15.46 -13.28
N ILE A 562 9.05 16.80 -13.16
CA ILE A 562 10.17 17.73 -13.30
C ILE A 562 11.11 17.54 -12.13
N PHE A 563 10.65 17.92 -10.93
CA PHE A 563 11.32 17.66 -9.66
C PHE A 563 10.30 17.37 -8.56
N THR A 564 10.64 16.45 -7.66
CA THR A 564 9.80 16.14 -6.49
C THR A 564 9.89 17.26 -5.45
N ASP A 565 8.95 17.30 -4.49
CA ASP A 565 9.01 18.25 -3.38
C ASP A 565 10.28 18.05 -2.53
N ALA A 566 10.70 16.79 -2.35
CA ALA A 566 11.96 16.46 -1.67
C ALA A 566 13.18 17.05 -2.40
N THR A 567 13.19 17.00 -3.73
CA THR A 567 14.26 17.61 -4.55
C THR A 567 14.27 19.13 -4.38
N LEU A 568 13.11 19.81 -4.39
CA LEU A 568 13.05 21.25 -4.15
C LEU A 568 13.52 21.64 -2.74
N ILE A 569 13.15 20.85 -1.74
CA ILE A 569 13.63 21.06 -0.37
C ILE A 569 15.15 20.89 -0.28
N ASP A 570 15.73 19.91 -0.99
CA ASP A 570 17.18 19.72 -1.03
C ASP A 570 17.88 20.86 -1.77
N MET A 571 17.28 21.41 -2.84
CA MET A 571 17.74 22.65 -3.50
C MET A 571 17.76 23.83 -2.53
N CYS A 572 16.71 24.02 -1.72
CA CYS A 572 16.66 25.08 -0.73
C CYS A 572 17.72 24.92 0.39
N LYS A 573 18.09 23.68 0.71
CA LYS A 573 19.14 23.40 1.73
C LYS A 573 20.54 23.63 1.20
N LYS A 574 20.81 23.19 -0.04
CA LYS A 574 22.14 23.23 -0.67
C LYS A 574 22.40 24.54 -1.38
N CYS A 575 21.35 25.25 -1.83
CA CYS A 575 21.42 26.49 -2.58
C CYS A 575 22.49 26.44 -3.70
N PRO A 576 22.42 25.49 -4.66
CA PRO A 576 23.43 25.29 -5.68
C PRO A 576 23.63 26.55 -6.54
N GLU A 577 24.88 26.83 -6.92
CA GLU A 577 25.30 27.99 -7.75
C GLU A 577 25.65 27.56 -9.16
N THR A 578 26.22 26.37 -9.26
CA THR A 578 26.77 25.85 -10.50
C THR A 578 26.01 24.62 -10.97
N PRO A 579 26.10 24.28 -12.27
CA PRO A 579 25.55 23.01 -12.76
C PRO A 579 26.10 21.79 -12.03
N ASP A 580 27.37 21.82 -11.61
CA ASP A 580 27.99 20.70 -10.89
C ASP A 580 27.39 20.55 -9.49
N GLU A 581 27.23 21.63 -8.74
CA GLU A 581 26.54 21.62 -7.45
C GLU A 581 25.06 21.21 -7.58
N MET A 582 24.42 21.57 -8.69
CA MET A 582 23.05 21.16 -8.96
C MET A 582 22.93 19.64 -9.17
N LEU A 583 23.97 18.98 -9.69
CA LEU A 583 24.05 17.50 -9.77
C LEU A 583 24.21 16.82 -8.42
N GLU A 584 24.64 17.55 -7.39
CA GLU A 584 24.69 17.02 -6.02
C GLU A 584 23.32 17.02 -5.34
N VAL A 585 22.34 17.74 -5.91
CA VAL A 585 20.96 17.74 -5.37
C VAL A 585 20.30 16.41 -5.67
N SER A 586 19.74 15.79 -4.64
CA SER A 586 19.05 14.49 -4.78
C SER A 586 17.88 14.58 -5.76
N GLY A 587 17.84 13.66 -6.73
CA GLY A 587 16.80 13.60 -7.77
C GLY A 587 17.09 14.49 -9.00
N VAL A 588 18.29 15.08 -9.10
CA VAL A 588 18.75 15.82 -10.27
C VAL A 588 19.76 14.97 -11.05
N GLY A 589 19.32 14.30 -12.10
CA GLY A 589 20.19 13.61 -13.06
C GLY A 589 20.60 14.54 -14.21
N ARG A 590 21.61 14.13 -15.01
CA ARG A 590 22.17 14.91 -16.14
C ARG A 590 21.08 15.37 -17.11
N THR A 591 20.18 14.50 -17.51
CA THR A 591 19.08 14.84 -18.43
C THR A 591 18.15 15.92 -17.87
N LYS A 592 17.85 15.89 -16.57
CA LYS A 592 17.02 16.91 -15.92
C LYS A 592 17.77 18.22 -15.73
N LEU A 593 19.07 18.15 -15.43
CA LEU A 593 19.93 19.33 -15.35
C LEU A 593 19.96 20.07 -16.70
N GLU A 594 20.22 19.34 -17.81
CA GLU A 594 20.24 19.92 -19.16
C GLU A 594 18.90 20.56 -19.55
N LYS A 595 17.78 19.91 -19.20
CA LYS A 595 16.42 20.38 -19.57
C LYS A 595 15.92 21.55 -18.71
N PHE A 596 16.27 21.58 -17.43
CA PHE A 596 15.64 22.46 -16.42
C PHE A 596 16.62 23.21 -15.54
N GLY A 597 17.85 22.72 -15.35
CA GLY A 597 18.82 23.19 -14.35
C GLY A 597 19.05 24.70 -14.41
N LYS A 598 19.24 25.25 -15.61
CA LYS A 598 19.49 26.69 -15.78
C LYS A 598 18.39 27.56 -15.16
N GLN A 599 17.13 27.24 -15.39
CA GLN A 599 15.98 28.02 -14.88
C GLN A 599 15.91 27.98 -13.35
N PHE A 600 16.20 26.81 -12.74
CA PHE A 600 16.19 26.67 -11.28
C PHE A 600 17.39 27.34 -10.63
N LEU A 601 18.59 27.30 -11.23
CA LEU A 601 19.76 28.06 -10.76
C LEU A 601 19.52 29.58 -10.80
N GLU A 602 18.93 30.08 -11.89
CA GLU A 602 18.54 31.49 -12.02
C GLU A 602 17.53 31.92 -10.94
N GLU A 603 16.58 31.03 -10.59
CA GLU A 603 15.59 31.33 -9.54
C GLU A 603 16.22 31.33 -8.15
N ILE A 604 17.08 30.33 -7.84
CA ILE A 604 17.80 30.24 -6.56
C ILE A 604 18.67 31.50 -6.34
N ALA A 605 19.33 31.98 -7.38
CA ALA A 605 20.18 33.17 -7.31
C ALA A 605 19.45 34.46 -6.87
N LYS A 606 18.13 34.54 -7.03
CA LYS A 606 17.32 35.72 -6.61
C LYS A 606 17.12 35.80 -5.09
N PHE A 607 17.36 34.71 -4.35
CA PHE A 607 17.10 34.58 -2.91
C PHE A 607 18.37 34.53 -2.06
N ARG A 608 19.48 34.92 -2.64
CA ARG A 608 20.79 35.05 -2.00
C ARG A 608 21.09 36.42 -1.50
#